data_9920755ee2a829bd5241003cc13cae86
#
_entry.id   9920755ee2a829bd5241003cc13cae86
#
_cell.length_a   1.000
_cell.length_b   1.000
_cell.length_c   1.000
_cell.angle_alpha   90.00
_cell.angle_beta   90.00
_cell.angle_gamma   90.00
#
_symmetry.space_group_name_H-M   'P 1'
#
loop_
_entity.id
_entity.type
_entity.pdbx_description
1 polymer ?
#
loop_
_entity_poly.entity_id
_entity_poly.type
_entity_poly.pdbx_seq_one_letter_code
_entity_poly.pdbx_strand_id
1 'polypeptide(L)'
;MDFAFTEEQQMIRDTAAAFLKASSSSAAVRTAMVSDKGFDSGLWQSICADMYWQALHIPEQYGGMGLGYVELVAVLEQMGRYLLCAPYMSSVAMATNALLVAGTDAQKTLYLPQIIEGKIASLAFNSANRNWDACAVSVTYRRDGNDFILNGNYRYVLDGDNADVMVFAAREEGSVDENGISLFVCPTDLNGIERAALPTMDQTRRQATITVTNLRLDESTVMGDVGKAAKHLNKILDLATIALAAEQAGGMQEVLDMSVEYSKSRSQFGRTIAGFQAIKHKAADMMLRGEVARSAVYYAACIADEALNDGPLANELSEAASIAKSHCSEAY
;
A
#
# COMPACT_ATOMS: atom_id res chain seq x y z
N MET A 1 -2.60 10.72 -23.40
CA MET A 1 -2.75 10.83 -21.93
C MET A 1 -3.05 12.28 -21.60
N ASP A 2 -4.20 12.55 -21.00
CA ASP A 2 -4.47 13.86 -20.41
C ASP A 2 -3.91 13.83 -18.98
N PHE A 3 -2.98 14.73 -18.67
CA PHE A 3 -2.36 14.82 -17.35
C PHE A 3 -3.18 15.67 -16.35
N ALA A 4 -4.43 15.96 -16.67
CA ALA A 4 -5.36 16.66 -15.79
C ALA A 4 -6.42 15.68 -15.28
N PHE A 5 -6.76 15.77 -14.01
CA PHE A 5 -7.90 15.05 -13.45
C PHE A 5 -9.19 15.37 -14.19
N THR A 6 -10.02 14.36 -14.39
CA THR A 6 -11.42 14.56 -14.75
C THR A 6 -12.17 15.23 -13.59
N GLU A 7 -13.37 15.76 -13.87
CA GLU A 7 -14.22 16.33 -12.82
C GLU A 7 -14.55 15.28 -11.74
N GLU A 8 -14.76 14.03 -12.14
CA GLU A 8 -15.04 12.91 -11.22
C GLU A 8 -13.85 12.59 -10.33
N GLN A 9 -12.64 12.50 -10.89
CA GLN A 9 -11.41 12.26 -10.14
C GLN A 9 -11.13 13.41 -9.16
N GLN A 10 -11.37 14.65 -9.58
CA GLN A 10 -11.25 15.81 -8.71
C GLN A 10 -12.26 15.75 -7.56
N MET A 11 -13.50 15.33 -7.82
CA MET A 11 -14.54 15.18 -6.79
C MET A 11 -14.19 14.09 -5.78
N ILE A 12 -13.62 12.95 -6.24
CA ILE A 12 -13.13 11.88 -5.35
C ILE A 12 -12.03 12.42 -4.44
N ARG A 13 -11.06 13.13 -4.99
CA ARG A 13 -9.95 13.72 -4.23
C ARG A 13 -10.47 14.74 -3.18
N ASP A 14 -11.36 15.62 -3.57
CA ASP A 14 -11.88 16.68 -2.69
C ASP A 14 -12.76 16.09 -1.57
N THR A 15 -13.53 15.04 -1.88
CA THR A 15 -14.30 14.28 -0.89
C THR A 15 -13.36 13.60 0.11
N ALA A 16 -12.29 12.97 -0.36
CA ALA A 16 -11.29 12.35 0.49
C ALA A 16 -10.61 13.39 1.40
N ALA A 17 -10.23 14.53 0.85
CA ALA A 17 -9.64 15.64 1.62
C ALA A 17 -10.59 16.14 2.72
N ALA A 18 -11.87 16.36 2.40
CA ALA A 18 -12.87 16.84 3.36
C ALA A 18 -13.10 15.84 4.50
N PHE A 19 -13.27 14.56 4.17
CA PHE A 19 -13.47 13.48 5.15
C PHE A 19 -12.26 13.33 6.07
N LEU A 20 -11.05 13.22 5.51
CA LEU A 20 -9.82 13.00 6.29
C LEU A 20 -9.44 14.23 7.13
N LYS A 21 -9.69 15.45 6.64
CA LYS A 21 -9.52 16.67 7.43
C LYS A 21 -10.38 16.67 8.69
N ALA A 22 -11.57 16.09 8.63
CA ALA A 22 -12.48 16.01 9.76
C ALA A 22 -12.13 14.86 10.72
N SER A 23 -11.67 13.70 10.19
CA SER A 23 -11.54 12.45 10.94
C SER A 23 -10.09 12.09 11.32
N SER A 24 -9.08 12.57 10.59
CA SER A 24 -7.66 12.26 10.82
C SER A 24 -6.85 13.49 11.29
N SER A 25 -7.33 14.13 12.35
CA SER A 25 -6.57 15.22 12.98
C SER A 25 -5.30 14.69 13.66
N SER A 26 -4.32 15.58 13.92
CA SER A 26 -3.09 15.20 14.65
C SER A 26 -3.38 14.52 16.00
N ALA A 27 -4.45 14.92 16.70
CA ALA A 27 -4.88 14.29 17.95
C ALA A 27 -5.43 12.87 17.69
N ALA A 28 -6.25 12.68 16.65
CA ALA A 28 -6.78 11.37 16.26
C ALA A 28 -5.65 10.40 15.86
N VAL A 29 -4.70 10.88 15.04
CA VAL A 29 -3.50 10.11 14.65
C VAL A 29 -2.74 9.64 15.89
N ARG A 30 -2.45 10.53 16.85
CA ARG A 30 -1.73 10.18 18.09
C ARG A 30 -2.50 9.17 18.95
N THR A 31 -3.83 9.27 19.00
CA THR A 31 -4.68 8.29 19.69
C THR A 31 -4.62 6.93 19.01
N ALA A 32 -4.70 6.89 17.68
CA ALA A 32 -4.59 5.66 16.90
C ALA A 32 -3.23 4.97 17.10
N MET A 33 -2.12 5.74 17.07
CA MET A 33 -0.75 5.22 17.24
C MET A 33 -0.55 4.44 18.53
N VAL A 34 -1.17 4.86 19.63
CA VAL A 34 -1.02 4.21 20.95
C VAL A 34 -2.10 3.17 21.24
N SER A 35 -3.06 2.98 20.34
CA SER A 35 -4.08 1.94 20.49
C SER A 35 -3.49 0.54 20.26
N ASP A 36 -4.14 -0.49 20.81
CA ASP A 36 -3.69 -1.89 20.67
C ASP A 36 -3.58 -2.30 19.21
N LYS A 37 -4.51 -1.86 18.36
CA LYS A 37 -4.53 -2.16 16.92
C LYS A 37 -3.64 -1.24 16.07
N GLY A 38 -3.27 -0.06 16.57
CA GLY A 38 -2.53 0.95 15.82
C GLY A 38 -3.39 1.76 14.86
N PHE A 39 -4.71 1.60 14.90
CA PHE A 39 -5.67 2.36 14.11
C PHE A 39 -7.03 2.46 14.83
N ASP A 40 -7.87 3.41 14.39
CA ASP A 40 -9.26 3.55 14.88
C ASP A 40 -10.18 2.63 14.08
N SER A 41 -10.76 1.62 14.75
CA SER A 41 -11.67 0.65 14.12
C SER A 41 -12.99 1.30 13.64
N GLY A 42 -13.45 2.36 14.29
CA GLY A 42 -14.64 3.10 13.86
C GLY A 42 -14.37 3.90 12.58
N LEU A 43 -13.22 4.56 12.49
CA LEU A 43 -12.78 5.24 11.28
C LEU A 43 -12.59 4.25 10.12
N TRP A 44 -11.97 3.09 10.38
CA TRP A 44 -11.83 2.04 9.36
C TRP A 44 -13.19 1.55 8.85
N GLN A 45 -14.16 1.32 9.74
CA GLN A 45 -15.51 0.98 9.34
C GLN A 45 -16.18 2.07 8.49
N SER A 46 -16.04 3.35 8.87
CA SER A 46 -16.59 4.45 8.06
C SER A 46 -15.93 4.53 6.69
N ILE A 47 -14.62 4.31 6.59
CA ILE A 47 -13.93 4.23 5.28
C ILE A 47 -14.52 3.10 4.43
N CYS A 48 -14.80 1.94 5.03
CA CYS A 48 -15.32 0.79 4.30
C CYS A 48 -16.82 0.91 3.97
N ALA A 49 -17.64 1.33 4.94
CA ALA A 49 -19.10 1.30 4.79
C ALA A 49 -19.65 2.57 4.11
N ASP A 50 -19.09 3.75 4.42
CA ASP A 50 -19.64 5.02 3.95
C ASP A 50 -18.91 5.55 2.72
N MET A 51 -17.57 5.34 2.63
CA MET A 51 -16.75 5.89 1.56
C MET A 51 -16.40 4.88 0.47
N TYR A 52 -16.44 3.59 0.76
CA TYR A 52 -16.13 2.49 -0.17
C TYR A 52 -14.73 2.57 -0.82
N TRP A 53 -13.76 3.25 -0.18
CA TRP A 53 -12.44 3.46 -0.79
C TRP A 53 -11.63 2.18 -0.97
N GLN A 54 -11.84 1.16 -0.12
CA GLN A 54 -11.20 -0.14 -0.27
C GLN A 54 -11.67 -0.91 -1.49
N ALA A 55 -12.79 -0.52 -2.08
CA ALA A 55 -13.41 -1.16 -3.24
C ALA A 55 -13.11 -0.45 -4.58
N LEU A 56 -12.38 0.69 -4.56
CA LEU A 56 -12.21 1.58 -5.71
C LEU A 56 -11.79 0.83 -6.99
N HIS A 57 -10.67 0.12 -6.95
CA HIS A 57 -10.09 -0.55 -8.13
C HIS A 57 -10.41 -2.05 -8.22
N ILE A 58 -11.30 -2.54 -7.36
CA ILE A 58 -11.81 -3.90 -7.47
C ILE A 58 -12.87 -3.94 -8.55
N PRO A 59 -12.82 -4.91 -9.50
CA PRO A 59 -13.83 -5.05 -10.54
C PRO A 59 -15.24 -5.25 -9.99
N GLU A 60 -16.25 -4.71 -10.67
CA GLU A 60 -17.67 -4.79 -10.28
C GLU A 60 -18.16 -6.23 -10.09
N GLN A 61 -17.67 -7.17 -10.87
CA GLN A 61 -18.03 -8.60 -10.75
C GLN A 61 -17.65 -9.22 -9.39
N TYR A 62 -16.74 -8.61 -8.63
CA TYR A 62 -16.36 -9.00 -7.28
C TYR A 62 -16.92 -8.05 -6.21
N GLY A 63 -17.84 -7.15 -6.57
CA GLY A 63 -18.48 -6.21 -5.68
C GLY A 63 -17.75 -4.87 -5.53
N GLY A 64 -16.72 -4.60 -6.32
CA GLY A 64 -15.98 -3.35 -6.31
C GLY A 64 -16.64 -2.24 -7.15
N MET A 65 -15.98 -1.08 -7.24
CA MET A 65 -16.44 0.06 -8.00
C MET A 65 -15.95 0.05 -9.47
N GLY A 66 -14.99 -0.80 -9.82
CA GLY A 66 -14.43 -0.90 -11.17
C GLY A 66 -13.71 0.37 -11.64
N LEU A 67 -13.28 1.23 -10.73
CA LEU A 67 -12.50 2.44 -11.04
C LEU A 67 -11.02 2.08 -11.26
N GLY A 68 -10.22 3.08 -11.67
CA GLY A 68 -8.83 2.88 -11.98
C GLY A 68 -7.87 3.13 -10.81
N TYR A 69 -6.59 2.92 -11.11
CA TYR A 69 -5.52 3.20 -10.18
C TYR A 69 -5.29 4.71 -9.98
N VAL A 70 -5.73 5.53 -10.94
CA VAL A 70 -5.68 7.00 -10.84
C VAL A 70 -6.59 7.49 -9.73
N GLU A 71 -7.81 6.96 -9.60
CA GLU A 71 -8.73 7.28 -8.52
C GLU A 71 -8.21 6.79 -7.17
N LEU A 72 -7.62 5.60 -7.14
CA LEU A 72 -6.97 5.06 -5.94
C LEU A 72 -5.84 5.99 -5.45
N VAL A 73 -4.98 6.43 -6.35
CA VAL A 73 -3.86 7.34 -6.05
C VAL A 73 -4.35 8.70 -5.55
N ALA A 74 -5.46 9.23 -6.10
CA ALA A 74 -6.05 10.48 -5.65
C ALA A 74 -6.51 10.41 -4.17
N VAL A 75 -7.03 9.26 -3.74
CA VAL A 75 -7.39 9.01 -2.33
C VAL A 75 -6.16 8.79 -1.46
N LEU A 76 -5.18 8.01 -1.92
CA LEU A 76 -3.93 7.75 -1.19
C LEU A 76 -3.12 9.04 -0.96
N GLU A 77 -3.11 9.98 -1.92
CA GLU A 77 -2.50 11.31 -1.73
C GLU A 77 -3.12 12.01 -0.51
N GLN A 78 -4.43 11.96 -0.35
CA GLN A 78 -5.08 12.57 0.81
C GLN A 78 -4.82 11.77 2.10
N MET A 79 -4.75 10.44 2.04
CA MET A 79 -4.36 9.63 3.19
C MET A 79 -2.96 9.99 3.70
N GLY A 80 -2.01 10.20 2.80
CA GLY A 80 -0.67 10.67 3.13
C GLY A 80 -0.67 12.09 3.71
N ARG A 81 -1.45 12.99 3.12
CA ARG A 81 -1.60 14.38 3.60
C ARG A 81 -2.04 14.46 5.05
N TYR A 82 -2.99 13.62 5.46
CA TYR A 82 -3.56 13.61 6.81
C TYR A 82 -2.98 12.51 7.71
N LEU A 83 -1.91 11.81 7.29
CA LEU A 83 -1.25 10.73 8.04
C LEU A 83 -2.23 9.68 8.55
N LEU A 84 -3.12 9.18 7.69
CA LEU A 84 -4.14 8.22 8.08
C LEU A 84 -3.51 6.96 8.69
N CYS A 85 -3.88 6.64 9.93
CA CYS A 85 -3.58 5.37 10.56
C CYS A 85 -4.73 4.39 10.32
N ALA A 86 -4.61 3.58 9.27
CA ALA A 86 -5.58 2.55 8.90
C ALA A 86 -4.89 1.44 8.09
N PRO A 87 -5.41 0.20 8.08
CA PRO A 87 -4.83 -0.92 7.34
C PRO A 87 -5.12 -0.85 5.83
N TYR A 88 -5.08 0.36 5.25
CA TYR A 88 -5.41 0.60 3.86
C TYR A 88 -4.29 0.14 2.93
N MET A 89 -3.04 0.50 3.24
CA MET A 89 -1.89 0.10 2.42
C MET A 89 -1.76 -1.44 2.35
N SER A 90 -1.87 -2.12 3.48
CA SER A 90 -1.77 -3.58 3.55
C SER A 90 -2.91 -4.28 2.81
N SER A 91 -4.16 -3.84 3.08
CA SER A 91 -5.34 -4.50 2.53
C SER A 91 -5.58 -4.15 1.06
N VAL A 92 -5.46 -2.87 0.69
CA VAL A 92 -5.85 -2.37 -0.64
C VAL A 92 -4.66 -2.36 -1.60
N ALA A 93 -3.54 -1.72 -1.22
CA ALA A 93 -2.41 -1.57 -2.13
C ALA A 93 -1.54 -2.83 -2.23
N MET A 94 -1.61 -3.75 -1.27
CA MET A 94 -0.82 -4.99 -1.30
C MET A 94 -1.68 -6.23 -1.50
N ALA A 95 -2.56 -6.60 -0.57
CA ALA A 95 -3.30 -7.85 -0.64
C ALA A 95 -4.35 -7.87 -1.76
N THR A 96 -5.11 -6.80 -1.95
CA THR A 96 -6.05 -6.70 -3.07
C THR A 96 -5.31 -6.76 -4.41
N ASN A 97 -4.20 -6.04 -4.57
CA ASN A 97 -3.38 -6.14 -5.78
C ASN A 97 -2.83 -7.56 -5.98
N ALA A 98 -2.43 -8.26 -4.92
CA ALA A 98 -1.99 -9.65 -5.02
C ALA A 98 -3.12 -10.55 -5.56
N LEU A 99 -4.34 -10.40 -5.04
CA LEU A 99 -5.51 -11.13 -5.53
C LEU A 99 -5.83 -10.79 -7.00
N LEU A 100 -5.81 -9.51 -7.37
CA LEU A 100 -6.09 -9.08 -8.74
C LEU A 100 -5.05 -9.62 -9.74
N VAL A 101 -3.77 -9.59 -9.38
CA VAL A 101 -2.64 -9.98 -10.24
C VAL A 101 -2.48 -11.50 -10.36
N ALA A 102 -2.64 -12.24 -9.27
CA ALA A 102 -2.27 -13.66 -9.20
C ALA A 102 -3.39 -14.58 -8.71
N GLY A 103 -4.47 -14.04 -8.12
CA GLY A 103 -5.57 -14.85 -7.59
C GLY A 103 -6.39 -15.52 -8.69
N THR A 104 -6.85 -16.74 -8.43
CA THR A 104 -7.85 -17.42 -9.25
C THR A 104 -9.21 -16.74 -9.09
N ASP A 105 -10.14 -16.96 -10.03
CA ASP A 105 -11.50 -16.39 -9.90
C ASP A 105 -12.22 -16.86 -8.64
N ALA A 106 -11.99 -18.10 -8.21
CA ALA A 106 -12.52 -18.61 -6.95
C ALA A 106 -11.96 -17.85 -5.74
N GLN A 107 -10.66 -17.58 -5.72
CA GLN A 107 -10.03 -16.80 -4.64
C GLN A 107 -10.48 -15.33 -4.66
N LYS A 108 -10.57 -14.71 -5.83
CA LYS A 108 -11.11 -13.34 -5.98
C LYS A 108 -12.53 -13.26 -5.45
N THR A 109 -13.40 -14.20 -5.85
CA THR A 109 -14.79 -14.28 -5.39
C THR A 109 -14.90 -14.52 -3.88
N LEU A 110 -13.96 -15.27 -3.29
CA LEU A 110 -13.97 -15.56 -1.85
C LEU A 110 -13.44 -14.40 -1.02
N TYR A 111 -12.32 -13.78 -1.40
CA TYR A 111 -11.59 -12.87 -0.52
C TYR A 111 -11.85 -11.38 -0.79
N LEU A 112 -12.09 -10.97 -2.05
CA LEU A 112 -12.32 -9.55 -2.35
C LEU A 112 -13.57 -8.99 -1.66
N PRO A 113 -14.73 -9.68 -1.63
CA PRO A 113 -15.88 -9.21 -0.87
C PRO A 113 -15.59 -9.05 0.64
N GLN A 114 -14.78 -9.93 1.24
CA GLN A 114 -14.41 -9.85 2.64
C GLN A 114 -13.55 -8.59 2.93
N ILE A 115 -12.64 -8.23 2.00
CA ILE A 115 -11.85 -6.99 2.11
C ILE A 115 -12.77 -5.77 1.93
N ILE A 116 -13.74 -5.83 1.02
CA ILE A 116 -14.77 -4.78 0.83
C ILE A 116 -15.58 -4.58 2.11
N GLU A 117 -15.93 -5.65 2.81
CA GLU A 117 -16.62 -5.61 4.10
C GLU A 117 -15.74 -5.12 5.27
N GLY A 118 -14.47 -4.84 5.03
CA GLY A 118 -13.54 -4.26 6.02
C GLY A 118 -12.64 -5.27 6.73
N LYS A 119 -12.62 -6.56 6.32
CA LYS A 119 -11.58 -7.49 6.79
C LYS A 119 -10.21 -7.00 6.36
N ILE A 120 -9.26 -7.13 7.26
CA ILE A 120 -7.89 -6.70 7.04
C ILE A 120 -7.14 -7.82 6.33
N ALA A 121 -6.48 -7.46 5.23
CA ALA A 121 -5.63 -8.38 4.50
C ALA A 121 -4.20 -7.83 4.39
N SER A 122 -3.22 -8.71 4.26
CA SER A 122 -1.82 -8.30 4.12
C SER A 122 -1.02 -9.23 3.22
N LEU A 123 0.18 -8.78 2.83
CA LEU A 123 1.15 -9.54 2.05
C LEU A 123 2.42 -9.74 2.87
N ALA A 124 2.76 -11.00 3.13
CA ALA A 124 3.99 -11.41 3.79
C ALA A 124 5.00 -11.93 2.75
N PHE A 125 6.03 -11.17 2.46
CA PHE A 125 7.07 -11.52 1.47
C PHE A 125 8.47 -11.26 1.97
N ASN A 126 8.65 -10.26 2.83
CA ASN A 126 9.95 -9.80 3.28
C ASN A 126 10.47 -10.65 4.46
N SER A 127 11.78 -10.70 4.60
CA SER A 127 12.46 -11.43 5.66
C SER A 127 13.46 -10.55 6.42
N ALA A 128 14.19 -11.15 7.35
CA ALA A 128 15.17 -10.44 8.17
C ALA A 128 16.36 -9.85 7.38
N ASN A 129 16.59 -10.28 6.15
CA ASN A 129 17.68 -9.79 5.29
C ASN A 129 17.45 -8.37 4.76
N ARG A 130 16.25 -7.81 4.94
CA ARG A 130 15.85 -6.43 4.51
C ARG A 130 15.98 -6.18 3.01
N ASN A 131 16.00 -7.21 2.19
CA ASN A 131 15.94 -7.07 0.76
C ASN A 131 14.47 -7.15 0.30
N TRP A 132 14.05 -6.20 -0.55
CA TRP A 132 12.67 -6.06 -1.05
C TRP A 132 12.45 -6.73 -2.40
N ASP A 133 13.48 -7.32 -2.98
CA ASP A 133 13.35 -8.03 -4.26
C ASP A 133 12.64 -9.38 -4.06
N ALA A 134 11.86 -9.79 -5.05
CA ALA A 134 11.19 -11.10 -5.01
C ALA A 134 12.17 -12.26 -4.83
N CYS A 135 13.38 -12.17 -5.42
CA CYS A 135 14.43 -13.18 -5.26
C CYS A 135 14.90 -13.35 -3.80
N ALA A 136 14.65 -12.39 -2.92
CA ALA A 136 15.04 -12.42 -1.51
C ALA A 136 14.04 -13.14 -0.60
N VAL A 137 12.91 -13.63 -1.13
CA VAL A 137 11.97 -14.47 -0.37
C VAL A 137 12.72 -15.65 0.24
N SER A 138 12.68 -15.79 1.58
CA SER A 138 13.45 -16.79 2.33
C SER A 138 12.61 -17.82 3.06
N VAL A 139 11.31 -17.59 3.23
CA VAL A 139 10.39 -18.59 3.73
C VAL A 139 10.26 -19.68 2.69
N THR A 140 10.38 -20.93 3.11
CA THR A 140 10.37 -22.08 2.20
C THR A 140 9.06 -22.85 2.27
N TYR A 141 8.74 -23.52 1.19
CA TYR A 141 7.73 -24.55 1.18
C TYR A 141 8.27 -25.85 0.58
N ARG A 142 7.70 -26.98 1.01
CA ARG A 142 7.84 -28.29 0.38
C ARG A 142 6.47 -28.88 0.08
N ARG A 143 6.40 -29.74 -0.92
CA ARG A 143 5.17 -30.50 -1.21
C ARG A 143 5.02 -31.69 -0.27
N ASP A 144 3.79 -31.99 0.12
CA ASP A 144 3.40 -33.17 0.90
C ASP A 144 2.08 -33.72 0.32
N GLY A 145 2.18 -34.56 -0.69
CA GLY A 145 1.05 -34.95 -1.54
C GLY A 145 0.52 -33.79 -2.35
N ASN A 146 -0.74 -33.45 -2.15
CA ASN A 146 -1.38 -32.29 -2.79
C ASN A 146 -1.24 -31.00 -1.96
N ASP A 147 -0.70 -31.11 -0.74
CA ASP A 147 -0.54 -29.97 0.16
C ASP A 147 0.87 -29.37 0.09
N PHE A 148 0.98 -28.18 0.65
CA PHE A 148 2.23 -27.44 0.82
C PHE A 148 2.48 -27.19 2.30
N ILE A 149 3.71 -27.42 2.75
CA ILE A 149 4.14 -27.19 4.12
C ILE A 149 5.10 -26.01 4.13
N LEU A 150 4.70 -24.89 4.72
CA LEU A 150 5.49 -23.67 4.82
C LEU A 150 6.23 -23.59 6.15
N ASN A 151 7.51 -23.15 6.11
CA ASN A 151 8.34 -22.91 7.29
C ASN A 151 9.20 -21.66 7.11
N GLY A 152 9.27 -20.81 8.16
CA GLY A 152 10.16 -19.67 8.21
C GLY A 152 9.57 -18.45 8.91
N ASN A 153 10.23 -17.31 8.72
CA ASN A 153 9.85 -16.05 9.36
C ASN A 153 9.79 -14.91 8.34
N TYR A 154 8.66 -14.18 8.37
CA TYR A 154 8.52 -12.89 7.70
C TYR A 154 8.72 -11.77 8.70
N ARG A 155 9.26 -10.65 8.26
CA ARG A 155 9.38 -9.41 9.04
C ARG A 155 8.88 -8.22 8.25
N TYR A 156 8.53 -7.19 8.98
CA TYR A 156 8.01 -5.94 8.40
C TYR A 156 6.70 -6.13 7.63
N VAL A 157 5.89 -7.10 8.03
CA VAL A 157 4.57 -7.36 7.42
C VAL A 157 3.61 -6.28 7.90
N LEU A 158 3.14 -5.44 6.97
CA LEU A 158 2.23 -4.34 7.29
C LEU A 158 0.92 -4.89 7.84
N ASP A 159 0.46 -4.36 8.99
CA ASP A 159 -0.75 -4.79 9.69
C ASP A 159 -0.88 -6.31 9.89
N GLY A 160 0.24 -7.04 9.85
CA GLY A 160 0.24 -8.50 9.90
C GLY A 160 -0.30 -9.08 11.21
N ASP A 161 -0.20 -8.34 12.33
CA ASP A 161 -0.77 -8.70 13.63
C ASP A 161 -2.30 -8.55 13.66
N ASN A 162 -2.86 -7.68 12.82
CA ASN A 162 -4.31 -7.42 12.70
C ASN A 162 -4.96 -8.16 11.53
N ALA A 163 -4.19 -8.73 10.61
CA ALA A 163 -4.73 -9.29 9.38
C ALA A 163 -5.65 -10.51 9.62
N ASP A 164 -6.79 -10.53 8.95
CA ASP A 164 -7.72 -11.68 8.89
C ASP A 164 -7.35 -12.64 7.76
N VAL A 165 -6.77 -12.09 6.67
CA VAL A 165 -6.34 -12.82 5.47
C VAL A 165 -4.89 -12.47 5.17
N MET A 166 -4.08 -13.46 4.83
CA MET A 166 -2.67 -13.27 4.49
C MET A 166 -2.34 -13.88 3.15
N VAL A 167 -1.64 -13.13 2.32
CA VAL A 167 -0.93 -13.64 1.16
C VAL A 167 0.51 -13.91 1.57
N PHE A 168 0.96 -15.15 1.44
CA PHE A 168 2.32 -15.59 1.74
C PHE A 168 3.12 -15.79 0.46
N ALA A 169 4.27 -15.13 0.34
CA ALA A 169 5.26 -15.46 -0.68
C ALA A 169 6.28 -16.44 -0.10
N ALA A 170 6.40 -17.63 -0.67
CA ALA A 170 7.35 -18.62 -0.22
C ALA A 170 8.04 -19.27 -1.42
N ARG A 171 9.25 -19.80 -1.21
CA ARG A 171 10.01 -20.50 -2.24
C ARG A 171 10.10 -22.00 -2.00
N GLU A 172 10.18 -22.76 -3.05
CA GLU A 172 10.44 -24.20 -2.96
C GLU A 172 11.79 -24.46 -2.30
N GLU A 173 11.86 -25.45 -1.40
CA GLU A 173 13.12 -25.83 -0.74
C GLU A 173 14.20 -26.14 -1.77
N GLY A 174 15.38 -25.51 -1.62
CA GLY A 174 16.52 -25.67 -2.53
C GLY A 174 16.47 -24.83 -3.79
N SER A 175 15.38 -24.08 -4.05
CA SER A 175 15.32 -23.15 -5.17
C SER A 175 16.12 -21.87 -4.88
N VAL A 176 16.56 -21.20 -5.94
CA VAL A 176 17.36 -19.97 -5.86
C VAL A 176 16.82 -18.91 -6.81
N ASP A 177 17.19 -17.66 -6.57
CA ASP A 177 16.82 -16.49 -7.37
C ASP A 177 15.29 -16.36 -7.52
N GLU A 178 14.81 -16.13 -8.73
CA GLU A 178 13.37 -15.99 -9.03
C GLU A 178 12.64 -17.33 -9.19
N ASN A 179 13.38 -18.44 -9.20
CA ASN A 179 12.78 -19.76 -9.40
C ASN A 179 12.16 -20.29 -8.10
N GLY A 180 11.09 -21.06 -8.24
CA GLY A 180 10.43 -21.75 -7.13
C GLY A 180 9.58 -20.84 -6.24
N ILE A 181 9.40 -19.55 -6.55
CA ILE A 181 8.56 -18.65 -5.76
C ILE A 181 7.09 -18.91 -6.08
N SER A 182 6.29 -19.10 -5.04
CA SER A 182 4.83 -19.27 -5.10
C SER A 182 4.15 -18.29 -4.16
N LEU A 183 2.91 -17.92 -4.47
CA LEU A 183 2.04 -17.16 -3.61
C LEU A 183 0.92 -18.06 -3.10
N PHE A 184 0.58 -17.89 -1.83
CA PHE A 184 -0.49 -18.63 -1.15
C PHE A 184 -1.39 -17.65 -0.42
N VAL A 185 -2.71 -17.80 -0.53
CA VAL A 185 -3.67 -17.00 0.21
C VAL A 185 -4.47 -17.86 1.18
N CYS A 186 -4.54 -17.45 2.45
CA CYS A 186 -5.33 -18.17 3.43
C CYS A 186 -5.79 -17.24 4.59
N PRO A 187 -6.78 -17.65 5.38
CA PRO A 187 -7.09 -17.02 6.66
C PRO A 187 -5.91 -17.13 7.64
N THR A 188 -5.82 -16.19 8.59
CA THR A 188 -4.70 -16.14 9.55
C THR A 188 -4.94 -16.90 10.85
N ASP A 189 -6.09 -17.50 11.03
CA ASP A 189 -6.47 -18.32 12.20
C ASP A 189 -6.06 -19.80 12.07
N LEU A 190 -5.28 -20.14 11.04
CA LEU A 190 -4.77 -21.48 10.83
C LEU A 190 -3.67 -21.85 11.83
N ASN A 191 -3.64 -23.13 12.22
CA ASN A 191 -2.54 -23.68 13.03
C ASN A 191 -1.20 -23.53 12.32
N GLY A 192 -0.17 -23.11 13.06
CA GLY A 192 1.18 -22.93 12.52
C GLY A 192 1.48 -21.49 12.10
N ILE A 193 0.58 -20.53 12.34
CA ILE A 193 0.81 -19.09 12.15
C ILE A 193 0.91 -18.43 13.52
N GLU A 194 2.05 -17.83 13.82
CA GLU A 194 2.27 -16.97 14.98
C GLU A 194 2.53 -15.55 14.52
N ARG A 195 1.93 -14.57 15.21
CA ARG A 195 2.00 -13.16 14.87
C ARG A 195 2.45 -12.32 16.05
N ALA A 196 3.41 -11.42 15.84
CA ALA A 196 3.90 -10.52 16.86
C ALA A 196 4.14 -9.12 16.29
N ALA A 197 3.54 -8.11 16.90
CA ALA A 197 3.78 -6.72 16.53
C ALA A 197 5.26 -6.35 16.68
N LEU A 198 5.81 -5.59 15.71
CA LEU A 198 7.16 -5.06 15.77
C LEU A 198 7.17 -3.66 16.36
N PRO A 199 8.05 -3.36 17.32
CA PRO A 199 8.31 -1.98 17.73
C PRO A 199 9.03 -1.26 16.58
N THR A 200 8.40 -0.21 16.04
CA THR A 200 8.93 0.60 14.95
C THR A 200 9.09 2.05 15.37
N MET A 201 9.99 2.78 14.70
CA MET A 201 10.13 4.23 14.91
C MET A 201 8.87 4.95 14.41
N ASP A 202 8.40 4.61 13.21
CA ASP A 202 7.11 5.05 12.70
C ASP A 202 5.99 4.22 13.34
N GLN A 203 5.17 4.87 14.15
CA GLN A 203 4.03 4.26 14.83
C GLN A 203 2.70 4.50 14.10
N THR A 204 2.71 5.26 13.02
CA THR A 204 1.51 5.50 12.21
C THR A 204 1.15 4.30 11.34
N ARG A 205 2.09 3.35 11.19
CA ARG A 205 1.90 2.14 10.38
C ARG A 205 2.42 0.91 11.11
N ARG A 206 1.51 0.05 11.52
CA ARG A 206 1.85 -1.19 12.22
C ARG A 206 2.61 -2.15 11.30
N GLN A 207 3.59 -2.82 11.89
CA GLN A 207 4.32 -3.90 11.24
C GLN A 207 4.42 -5.09 12.19
N ALA A 208 4.50 -6.27 11.65
CA ALA A 208 4.57 -7.50 12.42
C ALA A 208 5.69 -8.44 11.94
N THR A 209 6.11 -9.32 12.83
CA THR A 209 6.78 -10.58 12.48
C THR A 209 5.71 -11.66 12.39
N ILE A 210 5.76 -12.46 11.32
CA ILE A 210 4.92 -13.63 11.14
C ILE A 210 5.82 -14.85 11.08
N THR A 211 5.64 -15.78 12.01
CA THR A 211 6.34 -17.07 12.02
C THR A 211 5.39 -18.14 11.51
N VAL A 212 5.83 -18.89 10.51
CA VAL A 212 5.11 -20.05 10.02
C VAL A 212 5.89 -21.32 10.36
N THR A 213 5.24 -22.26 11.04
CA THR A 213 5.83 -23.52 11.50
C THR A 213 4.94 -24.67 11.08
N ASN A 214 5.42 -25.45 10.11
CA ASN A 214 4.67 -26.55 9.51
C ASN A 214 3.24 -26.13 9.10
N LEU A 215 3.10 -24.90 8.60
CA LEU A 215 1.83 -24.42 8.09
C LEU A 215 1.43 -25.24 6.87
N ARG A 216 0.36 -26.01 7.02
CA ARG A 216 -0.19 -26.86 5.96
C ARG A 216 -1.26 -26.12 5.18
N LEU A 217 -1.05 -25.98 3.88
CA LEU A 217 -1.94 -25.33 2.93
C LEU A 217 -2.28 -26.30 1.81
N ASP A 218 -3.54 -26.39 1.43
CA ASP A 218 -3.99 -27.20 0.30
C ASP A 218 -3.79 -26.45 -1.05
N GLU A 219 -3.98 -27.17 -2.15
CA GLU A 219 -3.78 -26.66 -3.51
C GLU A 219 -4.69 -25.45 -3.83
N SER A 220 -5.86 -25.33 -3.19
CA SER A 220 -6.78 -24.21 -3.43
C SER A 220 -6.25 -22.86 -2.94
N THR A 221 -5.24 -22.88 -2.05
CA THR A 221 -4.58 -21.67 -1.52
C THR A 221 -3.54 -21.08 -2.47
N VAL A 222 -3.08 -21.85 -3.46
CA VAL A 222 -2.06 -21.41 -4.42
C VAL A 222 -2.63 -20.35 -5.34
N MET A 223 -1.92 -19.24 -5.50
CA MET A 223 -2.25 -18.16 -6.41
C MET A 223 -1.39 -18.29 -7.69
N GLY A 224 -2.05 -18.50 -8.82
CA GLY A 224 -1.37 -18.73 -10.10
C GLY A 224 -0.63 -20.08 -10.17
N ASP A 225 0.49 -20.13 -10.89
CA ASP A 225 1.29 -21.33 -11.10
C ASP A 225 2.32 -21.52 -9.97
N VAL A 226 2.41 -22.74 -9.43
CA VAL A 226 3.43 -23.11 -8.43
C VAL A 226 4.84 -22.90 -8.97
N GLY A 227 5.66 -22.21 -8.20
CA GLY A 227 7.08 -21.96 -8.50
C GLY A 227 7.34 -20.86 -9.53
N LYS A 228 6.31 -20.15 -10.02
CA LYS A 228 6.42 -19.15 -11.09
C LYS A 228 5.92 -17.76 -10.71
N ALA A 229 5.70 -17.51 -9.42
CA ALA A 229 5.08 -16.26 -8.96
C ALA A 229 6.02 -15.05 -8.87
N ALA A 230 7.31 -15.15 -9.16
CA ALA A 230 8.26 -14.05 -9.02
C ALA A 230 7.82 -12.79 -9.79
N LYS A 231 7.40 -12.94 -11.05
CA LYS A 231 6.90 -11.82 -11.87
C LYS A 231 5.62 -11.21 -11.31
N HIS A 232 4.72 -12.02 -10.77
CA HIS A 232 3.51 -11.54 -10.11
C HIS A 232 3.87 -10.76 -8.85
N LEU A 233 4.78 -11.28 -8.02
CA LEU A 233 5.25 -10.57 -6.82
C LEU A 233 5.90 -9.24 -7.16
N ASN A 234 6.77 -9.17 -8.16
CA ASN A 234 7.37 -7.93 -8.63
C ASN A 234 6.30 -6.92 -9.08
N LYS A 235 5.32 -7.36 -9.88
CA LYS A 235 4.19 -6.50 -10.31
C LYS A 235 3.38 -5.97 -9.12
N ILE A 236 3.11 -6.80 -8.12
CA ILE A 236 2.42 -6.41 -6.88
C ILE A 236 3.22 -5.36 -6.11
N LEU A 237 4.55 -5.54 -6.00
CA LEU A 237 5.44 -4.61 -5.31
C LEU A 237 5.56 -3.28 -6.05
N ASP A 238 5.59 -3.28 -7.39
CA ASP A 238 5.57 -2.06 -8.20
C ASP A 238 4.27 -1.27 -7.98
N LEU A 239 3.11 -1.93 -7.98
CA LEU A 239 1.82 -1.31 -7.68
C LEU A 239 1.79 -0.72 -6.25
N ALA A 240 2.26 -1.46 -5.26
CA ALA A 240 2.36 -0.98 -3.88
C ALA A 240 3.36 0.19 -3.75
N THR A 241 4.41 0.21 -4.55
CA THR A 241 5.39 1.30 -4.61
C THR A 241 4.77 2.59 -5.13
N ILE A 242 3.91 2.51 -6.16
CA ILE A 242 3.16 3.67 -6.68
C ILE A 242 2.19 4.19 -5.60
N ALA A 243 1.48 3.30 -4.91
CA ALA A 243 0.59 3.67 -3.81
C ALA A 243 1.33 4.40 -2.68
N LEU A 244 2.51 3.90 -2.29
CA LEU A 244 3.35 4.57 -1.29
C LEU A 244 3.88 5.92 -1.77
N ALA A 245 4.23 6.05 -3.05
CA ALA A 245 4.66 7.33 -3.62
C ALA A 245 3.52 8.37 -3.61
N ALA A 246 2.28 7.95 -3.79
CA ALA A 246 1.11 8.82 -3.68
C ALA A 246 0.92 9.36 -2.25
N GLU A 247 1.06 8.52 -1.23
CA GLU A 247 1.04 8.99 0.16
C GLU A 247 2.16 9.98 0.45
N GLN A 248 3.38 9.73 -0.07
CA GLN A 248 4.49 10.66 0.08
C GLN A 248 4.22 12.01 -0.59
N ALA A 249 3.62 12.03 -1.77
CA ALA A 249 3.23 13.27 -2.46
C ALA A 249 2.23 14.09 -1.63
N GLY A 250 1.25 13.42 -1.01
CA GLY A 250 0.29 14.06 -0.11
C GLY A 250 0.94 14.62 1.14
N GLY A 251 1.80 13.84 1.81
CA GLY A 251 2.54 14.29 2.99
C GLY A 251 3.45 15.47 2.70
N MET A 252 4.17 15.45 1.58
CA MET A 252 4.98 16.57 1.13
C MET A 252 4.16 17.85 0.91
N GLN A 253 2.98 17.75 0.30
CA GLN A 253 2.09 18.91 0.12
C GLN A 253 1.70 19.52 1.46
N GLU A 254 1.35 18.70 2.45
CA GLU A 254 1.02 19.21 3.80
C GLU A 254 2.21 19.90 4.46
N VAL A 255 3.41 19.33 4.36
CA VAL A 255 4.64 19.92 4.90
C VAL A 255 4.92 21.29 4.25
N LEU A 256 4.72 21.41 2.94
CA LEU A 256 4.83 22.70 2.23
C LEU A 256 3.81 23.71 2.75
N ASP A 257 2.54 23.33 2.82
CA ASP A 257 1.45 24.21 3.29
C ASP A 257 1.70 24.70 4.73
N MET A 258 2.06 23.78 5.64
CA MET A 258 2.43 24.12 7.03
C MET A 258 3.62 25.07 7.10
N SER A 259 4.66 24.84 6.29
CA SER A 259 5.86 25.69 6.26
C SER A 259 5.56 27.10 5.77
N VAL A 260 4.72 27.20 4.75
CA VAL A 260 4.28 28.49 4.19
C VAL A 260 3.43 29.27 5.21
N GLU A 261 2.44 28.63 5.83
CA GLU A 261 1.58 29.26 6.84
C GLU A 261 2.38 29.68 8.09
N TYR A 262 3.29 28.85 8.57
CA TYR A 262 4.19 29.24 9.64
C TYR A 262 5.04 30.46 9.27
N SER A 263 5.57 30.50 8.05
CA SER A 263 6.39 31.61 7.56
C SER A 263 5.61 32.93 7.47
N LYS A 264 4.31 32.87 7.18
CA LYS A 264 3.41 34.04 7.15
C LYS A 264 3.07 34.56 8.56
N SER A 265 3.05 33.68 9.56
CA SER A 265 2.67 34.02 10.93
C SER A 265 3.87 34.42 11.79
N ARG A 266 5.05 33.81 11.60
CA ARG A 266 6.25 34.04 12.39
C ARG A 266 6.94 35.37 12.02
N SER A 267 7.15 36.23 13.00
CA SER A 267 7.88 37.50 12.83
C SER A 267 9.28 37.42 13.41
N GLN A 268 10.28 37.92 12.68
CA GLN A 268 11.66 38.15 13.09
C GLN A 268 12.21 39.37 12.33
N PHE A 269 13.14 40.08 12.94
CA PHE A 269 13.75 41.28 12.36
C PHE A 269 12.73 42.32 11.88
N GLY A 270 11.66 42.52 12.66
CA GLY A 270 10.63 43.53 12.41
C GLY A 270 9.61 43.23 11.32
N ARG A 271 9.62 42.00 10.73
CA ARG A 271 8.64 41.58 9.72
C ARG A 271 8.42 40.09 9.73
N THR A 272 7.37 39.60 9.05
CA THR A 272 7.15 38.14 8.87
C THR A 272 8.29 37.51 8.08
N ILE A 273 8.68 36.28 8.46
CA ILE A 273 9.81 35.61 7.80
C ILE A 273 9.50 35.25 6.34
N ALA A 274 8.24 35.13 5.94
CA ALA A 274 7.82 35.01 4.54
C ALA A 274 8.27 36.20 3.67
N GLY A 275 8.59 37.35 4.27
CA GLY A 275 9.09 38.52 3.57
C GLY A 275 10.56 38.39 3.09
N PHE A 276 11.32 37.42 3.58
CA PHE A 276 12.73 37.23 3.19
C PHE A 276 12.86 36.35 1.95
N GLN A 277 13.69 36.79 0.98
CA GLN A 277 13.90 36.03 -0.27
C GLN A 277 14.37 34.60 -0.04
N ALA A 278 15.29 34.39 0.90
CA ALA A 278 15.81 33.05 1.22
C ALA A 278 14.71 32.07 1.62
N ILE A 279 13.67 32.52 2.34
CA ILE A 279 12.51 31.69 2.71
C ILE A 279 11.60 31.45 1.50
N LYS A 280 11.35 32.51 0.70
CA LYS A 280 10.53 32.37 -0.52
C LYS A 280 11.16 31.39 -1.52
N HIS A 281 12.48 31.43 -1.72
CA HIS A 281 13.18 30.52 -2.63
C HIS A 281 13.07 29.08 -2.14
N LYS A 282 13.25 28.80 -0.84
CA LYS A 282 13.05 27.47 -0.29
C LYS A 282 11.63 26.94 -0.51
N ALA A 283 10.60 27.77 -0.26
CA ALA A 283 9.22 27.38 -0.50
C ALA A 283 8.94 27.11 -2.01
N ALA A 284 9.54 27.91 -2.90
CA ALA A 284 9.43 27.71 -4.36
C ALA A 284 10.11 26.40 -4.78
N ASP A 285 11.30 26.09 -4.24
CA ASP A 285 12.00 24.83 -4.51
C ASP A 285 11.19 23.62 -3.99
N MET A 286 10.60 23.71 -2.81
CA MET A 286 9.71 22.66 -2.27
C MET A 286 8.49 22.47 -3.19
N MET A 287 7.86 23.58 -3.61
CA MET A 287 6.70 23.54 -4.53
C MET A 287 7.07 22.87 -5.85
N LEU A 288 8.20 23.24 -6.45
CA LEU A 288 8.66 22.65 -7.73
C LEU A 288 8.88 21.14 -7.60
N ARG A 289 9.57 20.70 -6.54
CA ARG A 289 9.78 19.27 -6.28
C ARG A 289 8.46 18.54 -6.11
N GLY A 290 7.50 19.15 -5.42
CA GLY A 290 6.18 18.61 -5.20
C GLY A 290 5.37 18.42 -6.46
N GLU A 291 5.37 19.40 -7.35
CA GLU A 291 4.64 19.30 -8.62
C GLU A 291 5.26 18.22 -9.55
N VAL A 292 6.59 18.09 -9.54
CA VAL A 292 7.29 17.01 -10.29
C VAL A 292 6.93 15.65 -9.70
N ALA A 293 6.98 15.49 -8.36
CA ALA A 293 6.64 14.26 -7.68
C ALA A 293 5.17 13.83 -7.95
N ARG A 294 4.23 14.78 -7.84
CA ARG A 294 2.82 14.53 -8.16
C ARG A 294 2.61 14.10 -9.60
N SER A 295 3.26 14.77 -10.55
CA SER A 295 3.19 14.41 -11.98
C SER A 295 3.72 13.00 -12.23
N ALA A 296 4.82 12.61 -11.56
CA ALA A 296 5.38 11.27 -11.66
C ALA A 296 4.43 10.20 -11.08
N VAL A 297 3.76 10.49 -9.97
CA VAL A 297 2.76 9.59 -9.36
C VAL A 297 1.57 9.39 -10.32
N TYR A 298 1.04 10.44 -10.92
CA TYR A 298 -0.11 10.32 -11.82
C TYR A 298 0.25 9.58 -13.11
N TYR A 299 1.43 9.84 -13.66
CA TYR A 299 1.93 9.03 -14.76
C TYR A 299 2.01 7.55 -14.39
N ALA A 300 2.62 7.24 -13.24
CA ALA A 300 2.73 5.87 -12.77
C ALA A 300 1.37 5.20 -12.49
N ALA A 301 0.37 5.96 -12.02
CA ALA A 301 -0.99 5.46 -11.84
C ALA A 301 -1.66 5.09 -13.18
N CYS A 302 -1.49 5.90 -14.23
CA CYS A 302 -1.96 5.56 -15.58
C CYS A 302 -1.29 4.27 -16.10
N ILE A 303 0.01 4.10 -15.85
CA ILE A 303 0.72 2.88 -16.24
C ILE A 303 0.27 1.68 -15.39
N ALA A 304 -0.08 1.88 -14.13
CA ALA A 304 -0.66 0.83 -13.27
C ALA A 304 -2.00 0.34 -13.81
N ASP A 305 -2.86 1.23 -14.31
CA ASP A 305 -4.11 0.85 -14.98
C ASP A 305 -3.85 0.01 -16.23
N GLU A 306 -2.93 0.44 -17.08
CA GLU A 306 -2.49 -0.35 -18.23
C GLU A 306 -1.97 -1.73 -17.82
N ALA A 307 -1.16 -1.78 -16.76
CA ALA A 307 -0.61 -3.03 -16.27
C ALA A 307 -1.66 -3.99 -15.71
N LEU A 308 -2.67 -3.48 -14.99
CA LEU A 308 -3.75 -4.31 -14.45
C LEU A 308 -4.70 -4.84 -15.53
N ASN A 309 -4.82 -4.14 -16.67
CA ASN A 309 -5.69 -4.47 -17.79
C ASN A 309 -4.95 -5.05 -19.01
N ASP A 310 -3.68 -5.46 -18.85
CA ASP A 310 -2.81 -5.99 -19.92
C ASP A 310 -2.74 -5.06 -21.15
N GLY A 311 -2.75 -3.76 -20.90
CA GLY A 311 -2.67 -2.72 -21.91
C GLY A 311 -1.27 -2.57 -22.51
N PRO A 312 -1.11 -1.75 -23.57
CA PRO A 312 0.11 -1.66 -24.36
C PRO A 312 1.32 -1.11 -23.59
N LEU A 313 1.10 -0.35 -22.50
CA LEU A 313 2.16 0.24 -21.68
C LEU A 313 2.46 -0.57 -20.41
N ALA A 314 1.87 -1.76 -20.25
CA ALA A 314 2.03 -2.60 -19.06
C ALA A 314 3.52 -2.89 -18.71
N ASN A 315 4.40 -2.96 -19.72
CA ASN A 315 5.82 -3.21 -19.53
C ASN A 315 6.59 -2.03 -18.91
N GLU A 316 6.00 -0.83 -18.86
CA GLU A 316 6.62 0.37 -18.27
C GLU A 316 6.38 0.47 -16.75
N LEU A 317 5.61 -0.46 -16.15
CA LEU A 317 5.20 -0.38 -14.74
C LEU A 317 6.38 -0.23 -13.78
N SER A 318 7.41 -1.06 -13.91
CA SER A 318 8.55 -1.06 -12.98
C SER A 318 9.37 0.23 -13.08
N GLU A 319 9.56 0.76 -14.30
CA GLU A 319 10.21 2.04 -14.52
C GLU A 319 9.40 3.20 -13.95
N ALA A 320 8.09 3.24 -14.22
CA ALA A 320 7.20 4.28 -13.72
C ALA A 320 7.13 4.27 -12.18
N ALA A 321 7.03 3.09 -11.55
CA ALA A 321 7.06 2.93 -10.10
C ALA A 321 8.37 3.45 -9.49
N SER A 322 9.51 3.11 -10.11
CA SER A 322 10.83 3.54 -9.65
C SER A 322 11.01 5.05 -9.76
N ILE A 323 10.57 5.66 -10.86
CA ILE A 323 10.60 7.12 -11.06
C ILE A 323 9.73 7.81 -9.99
N ALA A 324 8.48 7.40 -9.82
CA ALA A 324 7.58 7.99 -8.85
C ALA A 324 8.15 7.89 -7.42
N LYS A 325 8.64 6.70 -7.03
CA LYS A 325 9.18 6.48 -5.68
C LYS A 325 10.45 7.28 -5.41
N SER A 326 11.36 7.35 -6.38
CA SER A 326 12.60 8.12 -6.23
C SER A 326 12.28 9.61 -6.03
N HIS A 327 11.50 10.22 -6.92
CA HIS A 327 11.13 11.63 -6.81
C HIS A 327 10.34 11.95 -5.54
N CYS A 328 9.35 11.14 -5.18
CA CYS A 328 8.56 11.38 -3.97
C CYS A 328 9.39 11.25 -2.70
N SER A 329 10.35 10.30 -2.64
CA SER A 329 11.21 10.14 -1.46
C SER A 329 12.20 11.28 -1.25
N GLU A 330 12.64 11.94 -2.34
CA GLU A 330 13.52 13.10 -2.26
C GLU A 330 12.76 14.40 -2.00
N ALA A 331 11.50 14.47 -2.44
CA ALA A 331 10.66 15.65 -2.28
C ALA A 331 10.06 15.75 -0.87
N TYR A 332 9.72 14.60 -0.25
CA TYR A 332 9.16 14.49 1.09
C TYR A 332 10.25 14.57 2.18
#